data_590520bac4494647080eff95968fe6ee
#
_entry.id   590520bac4494647080eff95968fe6ee
#
_cell.length_a   1.000
_cell.length_b   1.000
_cell.length_c   1.000
_cell.angle_alpha   90.00
_cell.angle_beta   90.00
_cell.angle_gamma   90.00
#
_symmetry.space_group_name_H-M   'P 1'
#
loop_
_entity.id
_entity.type
_entity.pdbx_description
1 polymer ?
#
loop_
_entity_poly.entity_id
_entity_poly.type
_entity_poly.pdbx_seq_one_letter_code
_entity_poly.pdbx_strand_id
1 'polypeptide(L)' 'MTAVEALNRSHWNNIPGDIQDEIIRQVECGASHAIVSENHMHELAMYSLQQLGYGVFHKIKENEYKIVW' A
#
# COMPACT_ATOMS: atom_id res chain seq x y z
N MET A 1 22.93 -4.29 -4.37
CA MET A 1 21.68 -3.49 -4.23
C MET A 1 21.89 -2.11 -4.82
N THR A 2 20.98 -1.66 -5.69
CA THR A 2 21.04 -0.31 -6.23
C THR A 2 20.43 0.70 -5.25
N ALA A 3 20.69 2.00 -5.49
CA ALA A 3 20.08 3.05 -4.67
C ALA A 3 18.54 3.03 -4.76
N VAL A 4 18.00 2.73 -5.95
CA VAL A 4 16.54 2.63 -6.16
C VAL A 4 15.96 1.46 -5.37
N GLU A 5 16.62 0.31 -5.37
CA GLU A 5 16.17 -0.85 -4.60
C GLU A 5 16.17 -0.55 -3.10
N ALA A 6 17.22 0.12 -2.60
CA ALA A 6 17.30 0.51 -1.20
C ALA A 6 16.17 1.47 -0.81
N LEU A 7 15.86 2.45 -1.67
CA LEU A 7 14.79 3.41 -1.44
C LEU A 7 13.42 2.72 -1.45
N ASN A 8 13.16 1.83 -2.42
CA ASN A 8 11.92 1.08 -2.51
C ASN A 8 11.72 0.19 -1.28
N ARG A 9 12.78 -0.45 -0.81
CA ARG A 9 12.73 -1.28 0.39
C ARG A 9 12.41 -0.45 1.63
N SER A 10 12.98 0.75 1.73
CA SER A 10 12.68 1.69 2.81
C SER A 10 11.20 2.12 2.80
N HIS A 11 10.67 2.44 1.64
CA HIS A 11 9.23 2.80 1.51
C HIS A 11 8.34 1.62 1.91
N TRP A 12 8.66 0.41 1.45
CA TRP A 12 7.90 -0.78 1.79
C TRP A 12 7.89 -1.01 3.31
N ASN A 13 9.04 -0.84 3.97
CA ASN A 13 9.16 -1.03 5.41
C ASN A 13 8.36 0.00 6.23
N ASN A 14 8.02 1.14 5.64
CA ASN A 14 7.19 2.17 6.28
C ASN A 14 5.70 1.86 6.19
N ILE A 15 5.31 0.80 5.47
CA ILE A 15 3.91 0.41 5.32
C ILE A 15 3.56 -0.55 6.46
N PRO A 16 2.44 -0.32 7.19
CA PRO A 16 2.02 -1.23 8.25
C PRO A 16 1.86 -2.67 7.76
N GLY A 17 2.19 -3.64 8.61
CA GLY A 17 2.13 -5.05 8.28
C GLY A 17 0.76 -5.51 7.79
N ASP A 18 -0.33 -4.99 8.34
CA ASP A 18 -1.69 -5.32 7.92
C ASP A 18 -1.91 -4.96 6.45
N ILE A 19 -1.42 -3.79 6.02
CA ILE A 19 -1.54 -3.35 4.62
C ILE A 19 -0.62 -4.18 3.72
N GLN A 20 0.61 -4.45 4.16
CA GLN A 20 1.53 -5.31 3.42
C GLN A 20 0.93 -6.68 3.16
N ASP A 21 0.39 -7.31 4.19
CA ASP A 21 -0.22 -8.64 4.12
C ASP A 21 -1.40 -8.65 3.16
N GLU A 22 -2.22 -7.62 3.18
CA GLU A 22 -3.37 -7.51 2.27
C GLU A 22 -2.92 -7.38 0.82
N ILE A 23 -1.91 -6.56 0.55
CA ILE A 23 -1.35 -6.40 -0.80
C ILE A 23 -0.79 -7.74 -1.29
N ILE A 24 0.01 -8.41 -0.47
CA ILE A 24 0.62 -9.69 -0.83
C ILE A 24 -0.46 -10.72 -1.12
N ARG A 25 -1.48 -10.81 -0.29
CA ARG A 25 -2.59 -11.74 -0.47
C ARG A 25 -3.32 -11.51 -1.79
N GLN A 26 -3.60 -10.26 -2.13
CA GLN A 26 -4.29 -9.92 -3.37
C GLN A 26 -3.41 -10.18 -4.60
N VAL A 27 -2.13 -9.91 -4.52
CA VAL A 27 -1.19 -10.23 -5.60
C VAL A 27 -1.16 -11.74 -5.85
N GLU A 28 -1.12 -12.55 -4.81
CA GLU A 28 -1.13 -14.02 -4.93
C GLU A 28 -2.43 -14.54 -5.54
N CYS A 29 -3.53 -13.84 -5.32
CA CYS A 29 -4.83 -14.17 -5.93
C CYS A 29 -4.98 -13.65 -7.36
N GLY A 30 -3.97 -12.94 -7.88
CA GLY A 30 -4.02 -12.36 -9.23
C GLY A 30 -4.81 -11.06 -9.35
N ALA A 31 -5.18 -10.45 -8.24
CA ALA A 31 -5.90 -9.17 -8.23
C ALA A 31 -4.95 -8.00 -8.52
N SER A 32 -5.52 -6.89 -8.98
CA SER A 32 -4.79 -5.65 -9.28
C SER A 32 -5.06 -4.54 -8.26
N HIS A 33 -5.78 -4.85 -7.19
CA HIS A 33 -6.10 -3.88 -6.14
C HIS A 33 -6.31 -4.57 -4.80
N ALA A 34 -6.25 -3.79 -3.74
CA ALA A 34 -6.54 -4.22 -2.37
C ALA A 34 -7.38 -3.15 -1.68
N ILE A 35 -8.24 -3.57 -0.74
CA ILE A 35 -9.05 -2.67 0.07
C ILE A 35 -8.58 -2.82 1.52
N VAL A 36 -8.28 -1.69 2.15
CA VAL A 36 -7.87 -1.65 3.55
C VAL A 36 -8.73 -0.67 4.33
N SER A 37 -8.94 -0.94 5.62
CA SER A 37 -9.68 -0.04 6.49
C SER A 37 -8.93 1.29 6.64
N GLU A 38 -9.65 2.41 6.70
CA GLU A 38 -9.03 3.71 6.93
C GLU A 38 -8.30 3.78 8.27
N ASN A 39 -8.66 2.93 9.24
CA ASN A 39 -7.99 2.86 10.53
C ASN A 39 -6.55 2.34 10.43
N HIS A 40 -6.23 1.61 9.37
CA HIS A 40 -4.89 1.09 9.12
C HIS A 40 -4.03 2.03 8.28
N MET A 41 -4.64 3.03 7.65
CA MET A 41 -3.94 3.96 6.78
C MET A 41 -3.52 5.21 7.55
N HIS A 42 -2.32 5.71 7.26
CA HIS A 42 -1.80 6.98 7.77
C HIS A 42 -0.95 7.65 6.70
N GLU A 43 -0.59 8.91 6.93
CA GLU A 43 0.10 9.71 5.92
C GLU A 43 1.40 9.10 5.42
N LEU A 44 2.22 8.55 6.33
CA LEU A 44 3.48 7.93 5.95
C LEU A 44 3.26 6.71 5.06
N ALA A 45 2.27 5.87 5.41
CA ALA A 45 1.93 4.70 4.60
C ALA A 45 1.45 5.11 3.22
N MET A 46 0.56 6.11 3.13
CA MET A 46 0.06 6.63 1.87
C MET A 46 1.18 7.17 1.00
N TYR A 47 2.06 8.00 1.58
CA TYR A 47 3.22 8.54 0.88
C TYR A 47 4.11 7.42 0.35
N SER A 48 4.42 6.43 1.20
CA SER A 48 5.29 5.31 0.82
C SER A 48 4.70 4.47 -0.31
N LEU A 49 3.40 4.21 -0.27
CA LEU A 49 2.71 3.48 -1.34
C LEU A 49 2.78 4.25 -2.65
N GLN A 50 2.56 5.57 -2.62
CA GLN A 50 2.63 6.40 -3.81
C GLN A 50 4.05 6.42 -4.39
N GLN A 51 5.06 6.48 -3.54
CA GLN A 51 6.46 6.45 -3.99
C GLN A 51 6.84 5.11 -4.63
N LEU A 52 6.19 4.03 -4.23
CA LEU A 52 6.38 2.71 -4.83
C LEU A 52 5.59 2.53 -6.13
N GLY A 53 4.78 3.50 -6.51
CA GLY A 53 4.00 3.46 -7.75
C GLY A 53 2.57 2.97 -7.60
N TYR A 54 2.11 2.73 -6.37
CA TYR A 54 0.70 2.37 -6.14
C TYR A 54 -0.20 3.60 -6.25
N GLY A 55 -1.41 3.40 -6.76
CA GLY A 55 -2.48 4.38 -6.63
C GLY A 55 -3.20 4.19 -5.31
N VAL A 56 -3.51 5.27 -4.60
CA VAL A 56 -4.21 5.21 -3.32
C VAL A 56 -5.44 6.11 -3.39
N PHE A 57 -6.62 5.54 -3.18
CA PHE A 57 -7.90 6.24 -3.29
C PHE A 57 -8.69 6.09 -2.00
N HIS A 58 -9.14 7.21 -1.44
CA HIS A 58 -9.94 7.21 -0.22
C HIS A 58 -11.42 7.01 -0.55
N LYS A 59 -12.00 5.90 -0.10
CA LYS A 59 -13.42 5.59 -0.24
C LYS A 59 -14.13 6.07 1.03
N ILE A 60 -14.46 7.35 1.07
CA ILE A 60 -14.97 8.03 2.27
C ILE A 60 -16.23 7.37 2.81
N LYS A 61 -17.16 7.01 1.93
CA LYS A 61 -18.46 6.42 2.34
C LYS A 61 -18.30 5.05 2.99
N GLU A 62 -17.30 4.30 2.57
CA GLU A 62 -17.03 2.95 3.08
C GLU A 62 -16.01 2.94 4.21
N ASN A 63 -15.41 4.09 4.53
CA ASN A 63 -14.33 4.22 5.51
C ASN A 63 -13.15 3.31 5.17
N GLU A 64 -12.80 3.26 3.89
CA GLU A 64 -11.76 2.39 3.35
C GLU A 64 -10.85 3.14 2.39
N TYR A 65 -9.67 2.56 2.14
CA TYR A 65 -8.78 2.98 1.07
C TYR A 65 -8.63 1.87 0.05
N LYS A 66 -8.66 2.23 -1.23
CA LYS A 66 -8.38 1.32 -2.33
C LYS A 66 -6.95 1.56 -2.81
N ILE A 67 -6.15 0.52 -2.79
CA ILE A 67 -4.76 0.54 -3.27
C ILE A 67 -4.74 -0.21 -4.60
N VAL A 68 -4.19 0.42 -5.64
CA VAL A 68 -4.22 -0.11 -7.02
C VAL A 68 -2.79 -0.18 -7.56
N TRP A 69 -2.49 -1.26 -8.26
CA TRP A 69 -1.19 -1.44 -8.93
C TRP A 69 -1.31 -1.93 -10.38
#